data_6efbf1e29b8fa52ec3444a1cd206b954
#
_entry.id   6efbf1e29b8fa52ec3444a1cd206b954
#
_cell.length_a   1.000
_cell.length_b   1.000
_cell.length_c   1.000
_cell.angle_alpha   90.00
_cell.angle_beta   90.00
_cell.angle_gamma   90.00
#
_symmetry.space_group_name_H-M   'P 1'
#
loop_
_entity.id
_entity.type
_entity.pdbx_description
1 polymer ?
#
loop_
_entity_poly.entity_id
_entity_poly.type
_entity_poly.pdbx_seq_one_letter_code
_entity_poly.pdbx_strand_id
1 'polypeptide(L)'
;MPVKFPGLRIRVVSILFLLITLAFLLVYRQQAHDFVQDQLRLLDIRVAAVFFLAAFATGSVLLVPASIMMLIGGYYFGLTWGTLLNLTGFGLGAMASFMASRFLVHDLAARYIPRSVFLRMQETHRHGWPLVAVLRLTGIIPSVLINYAMGLTSIKPMTFFWASVIFTIPNALILTYAGVAGEEFQESGDMGNLLLAVAFIGFMSFAGWLLRKKLGTSTN
;
A
#
# COMPACT_ATOMS: atom_id res chain seq x y z
N MET A 1 11.81 -26.82 11.86
CA MET A 1 10.80 -26.28 12.80
C MET A 1 9.91 -25.33 12.04
N PRO A 2 8.58 -25.51 11.99
CA PRO A 2 7.68 -24.59 11.32
C PRO A 2 7.66 -23.26 12.07
N VAL A 3 7.89 -22.16 11.35
CA VAL A 3 7.75 -20.82 11.88
C VAL A 3 6.25 -20.61 12.17
N LYS A 4 5.83 -20.77 13.41
CA LYS A 4 4.49 -20.39 13.87
C LYS A 4 4.40 -18.86 13.75
N PHE A 5 3.88 -18.37 12.65
CA PHE A 5 3.46 -16.98 12.58
C PHE A 5 2.33 -16.77 13.61
N PRO A 6 2.45 -15.82 14.51
CA PRO A 6 1.41 -15.55 15.49
C PRO A 6 0.22 -14.89 14.79
N GLY A 7 -0.63 -15.71 14.15
CA GLY A 7 -1.72 -15.25 13.29
C GLY A 7 -2.71 -14.31 13.98
N LEU A 8 -2.84 -14.38 15.31
CA LEU A 8 -3.69 -13.49 16.09
C LEU A 8 -3.06 -12.09 16.26
N ARG A 9 -1.76 -12.02 16.54
CA ARG A 9 -1.06 -10.72 16.72
C ARG A 9 -1.02 -9.90 15.45
N ILE A 10 -0.78 -10.52 14.29
CA ILE A 10 -0.79 -9.83 12.99
C ILE A 10 -2.19 -9.32 12.66
N ARG A 11 -3.24 -10.10 12.93
CA ARG A 11 -4.63 -9.65 12.72
C ARG A 11 -4.98 -8.46 13.63
N VAL A 12 -4.60 -8.51 14.90
CA VAL A 12 -4.85 -7.41 15.84
C VAL A 12 -4.11 -6.14 15.36
N VAL A 13 -2.84 -6.25 14.97
CA VAL A 13 -2.06 -5.10 14.44
C VAL A 13 -2.69 -4.55 13.17
N SER A 14 -3.13 -5.41 12.24
CA SER A 14 -3.78 -4.96 11.00
C SER A 14 -5.13 -4.29 11.25
N ILE A 15 -5.93 -4.82 12.18
CA ILE A 15 -7.22 -4.23 12.58
C ILE A 15 -6.98 -2.91 13.30
N LEU A 16 -6.04 -2.86 14.24
CA LEU A 16 -5.70 -1.63 14.96
C LEU A 16 -5.21 -0.54 14.00
N PHE A 17 -4.36 -0.90 13.04
CA PHE A 17 -3.88 -0.01 12.00
C PHE A 17 -5.02 0.50 11.11
N LEU A 18 -5.96 -0.37 10.73
CA LEU A 18 -7.16 0.01 9.97
C LEU A 18 -8.05 0.95 10.78
N LEU A 19 -8.28 0.66 12.07
CA LEU A 19 -9.08 1.49 12.96
C LEU A 19 -8.44 2.86 13.21
N ILE A 20 -7.13 2.92 13.43
CA ILE A 20 -6.40 4.18 13.58
C ILE A 20 -6.46 4.99 12.29
N THR A 21 -6.30 4.35 11.14
CA THR A 21 -6.42 4.97 9.83
C THR A 21 -7.82 5.53 9.62
N LEU A 22 -8.85 4.75 9.94
CA LEU A 22 -10.25 5.16 9.83
C LEU A 22 -10.57 6.31 10.79
N ALA A 23 -10.12 6.22 12.04
CA ALA A 23 -10.29 7.29 13.03
C ALA A 23 -9.59 8.59 12.58
N PHE A 24 -8.35 8.49 12.06
CA PHE A 24 -7.62 9.63 11.51
C PHE A 24 -8.41 10.26 10.34
N LEU A 25 -8.89 9.46 9.40
CA LEU A 25 -9.71 9.93 8.28
C LEU A 25 -11.01 10.60 8.74
N LEU A 26 -11.67 10.06 9.75
CA LEU A 26 -12.92 10.63 10.27
C LEU A 26 -12.71 11.94 11.04
N VAL A 27 -11.65 12.03 11.85
CA VAL A 27 -11.35 13.21 12.66
C VAL A 27 -10.84 14.37 11.81
N TYR A 28 -9.98 14.09 10.83
CA TYR A 28 -9.35 15.12 10.00
C TYR A 28 -10.05 15.35 8.66
N ARG A 29 -11.19 14.68 8.40
CA ARG A 29 -11.90 14.72 7.11
C ARG A 29 -12.17 16.15 6.63
N GLN A 30 -12.78 16.98 7.46
CA GLN A 30 -13.12 18.36 7.09
C GLN A 30 -11.90 19.25 6.94
N GLN A 31 -11.00 19.22 7.91
CA GLN A 31 -9.80 20.06 7.89
C GLN A 31 -8.87 19.70 6.72
N ALA A 32 -8.71 18.41 6.41
CA ALA A 32 -7.93 17.99 5.25
C ALA A 32 -8.62 18.35 3.95
N HIS A 33 -9.95 18.21 3.87
CA HIS A 33 -10.73 18.56 2.70
C HIS A 33 -10.66 20.05 2.39
N ASP A 34 -10.93 20.91 3.39
CA ASP A 34 -10.93 22.35 3.23
C ASP A 34 -9.53 22.87 2.87
N PHE A 35 -8.51 22.41 3.60
CA PHE A 35 -7.12 22.77 3.32
C PHE A 35 -6.66 22.36 1.90
N VAL A 36 -7.00 21.13 1.49
CA VAL A 36 -6.57 20.62 0.17
C VAL A 36 -7.40 21.27 -0.94
N GLN A 37 -8.70 21.48 -0.76
CA GLN A 37 -9.52 22.18 -1.75
C GLN A 37 -9.07 23.63 -1.96
N ASP A 38 -8.84 24.38 -0.88
CA ASP A 38 -8.41 25.77 -0.96
C ASP A 38 -7.02 25.89 -1.61
N GLN A 39 -6.10 24.98 -1.31
CA GLN A 39 -4.75 25.00 -1.89
C GLN A 39 -4.73 24.46 -3.33
N LEU A 40 -5.46 23.39 -3.66
CA LEU A 40 -5.44 22.78 -4.99
C LEU A 40 -6.24 23.59 -6.02
N ARG A 41 -7.31 24.30 -5.63
CA ARG A 41 -8.03 25.21 -6.55
C ARG A 41 -7.17 26.39 -7.05
N LEU A 42 -6.15 26.76 -6.28
CA LEU A 42 -5.21 27.83 -6.63
C LEU A 42 -3.99 27.31 -7.41
N LEU A 43 -3.74 26.00 -7.44
CA LEU A 43 -2.59 25.41 -8.11
C LEU A 43 -2.97 24.87 -9.49
N ASP A 44 -2.09 25.08 -10.49
CA ASP A 44 -2.14 24.33 -11.74
C ASP A 44 -2.14 22.82 -11.41
N ILE A 45 -2.99 22.04 -12.10
CA ILE A 45 -3.13 20.60 -11.93
C ILE A 45 -1.77 19.87 -12.01
N ARG A 46 -0.84 20.39 -12.77
CA ARG A 46 0.52 19.86 -12.91
C ARG A 46 1.32 20.03 -11.61
N VAL A 47 1.19 21.18 -10.97
CA VAL A 47 1.85 21.49 -9.70
C VAL A 47 1.25 20.60 -8.60
N ALA A 48 -0.08 20.47 -8.56
CA ALA A 48 -0.78 19.57 -7.64
C ALA A 48 -0.32 18.11 -7.80
N ALA A 49 -0.14 17.64 -9.04
CA ALA A 49 0.37 16.29 -9.32
C ALA A 49 1.79 16.08 -8.78
N VAL A 50 2.70 17.05 -8.94
CA VAL A 50 4.07 16.96 -8.40
C VAL A 50 4.07 16.92 -6.88
N PHE A 51 3.27 17.77 -6.21
CA PHE A 51 3.11 17.75 -4.76
C PHE A 51 2.52 16.42 -4.28
N PHE A 52 1.55 15.88 -4.97
CA PHE A 52 0.96 14.58 -4.66
C PHE A 52 1.99 13.45 -4.73
N LEU A 53 2.80 13.41 -5.80
CA LEU A 53 3.87 12.41 -5.95
C LEU A 53 4.92 12.53 -4.84
N ALA A 54 5.33 13.76 -4.50
CA ALA A 54 6.26 14.00 -3.40
C ALA A 54 5.68 13.59 -2.04
N ALA A 55 4.41 13.92 -1.78
CA ALA A 55 3.70 13.52 -0.58
C ALA A 55 3.54 12.01 -0.49
N PHE A 56 3.23 11.33 -1.61
CA PHE A 56 3.13 9.87 -1.64
C PHE A 56 4.47 9.20 -1.34
N ALA A 57 5.55 9.67 -1.99
CA ALA A 57 6.89 9.12 -1.76
C ALA A 57 7.35 9.32 -0.31
N THR A 58 7.20 10.53 0.23
CA THR A 58 7.56 10.86 1.61
C THR A 58 6.68 10.10 2.60
N GLY A 59 5.36 10.07 2.38
CA GLY A 59 4.41 9.34 3.22
C GLY A 59 4.73 7.84 3.30
N SER A 60 5.15 7.24 2.19
CA SER A 60 5.57 5.83 2.18
C SER A 60 6.77 5.57 3.07
N VAL A 61 7.73 6.50 3.14
CA VAL A 61 8.88 6.41 4.06
C VAL A 61 8.43 6.63 5.51
N LEU A 62 7.50 7.53 5.74
CA LEU A 62 6.93 7.84 7.04
C LEU A 62 5.83 6.87 7.49
N LEU A 63 5.72 5.70 6.87
CA LEU A 63 4.78 4.63 7.21
C LEU A 63 3.29 4.99 6.96
N VAL A 64 3.00 6.00 6.18
CA VAL A 64 1.61 6.32 5.77
C VAL A 64 1.07 5.20 4.88
N PRO A 65 -0.16 4.70 5.14
CA PRO A 65 -0.76 3.67 4.31
C PRO A 65 -0.96 4.12 2.87
N ALA A 66 -0.45 3.35 1.91
CA ALA A 66 -0.61 3.65 0.49
C ALA A 66 -2.09 3.71 0.05
N SER A 67 -2.98 2.97 0.72
CA SER A 67 -4.42 2.99 0.46
C SER A 67 -5.04 4.36 0.64
N ILE A 68 -4.61 5.12 1.66
CA ILE A 68 -5.08 6.50 1.89
C ILE A 68 -4.68 7.38 0.71
N MET A 69 -3.42 7.31 0.31
CA MET A 69 -2.91 8.11 -0.81
C MET A 69 -3.62 7.75 -2.12
N MET A 70 -3.92 6.45 -2.36
CA MET A 70 -4.64 6.01 -3.54
C MET A 70 -6.10 6.49 -3.58
N LEU A 71 -6.79 6.53 -2.43
CA LEU A 71 -8.12 7.13 -2.31
C LEU A 71 -8.06 8.62 -2.63
N ILE A 72 -7.12 9.36 -2.05
CA ILE A 72 -6.91 10.78 -2.30
C ILE A 72 -6.62 11.02 -3.79
N GLY A 73 -5.74 10.22 -4.39
CA GLY A 73 -5.43 10.31 -5.82
C GLY A 73 -6.64 10.11 -6.72
N GLY A 74 -7.54 9.17 -6.38
CA GLY A 74 -8.79 8.96 -7.10
C GLY A 74 -9.75 10.13 -6.94
N TYR A 75 -9.93 10.60 -5.71
CA TYR A 75 -10.81 11.71 -5.36
C TYR A 75 -10.46 13.02 -6.09
N TYR A 76 -9.17 13.39 -6.15
CA TYR A 76 -8.76 14.68 -6.72
C TYR A 76 -8.36 14.65 -8.20
N PHE A 77 -7.92 13.51 -8.72
CA PHE A 77 -7.41 13.40 -10.09
C PHE A 77 -8.25 12.48 -10.99
N GLY A 78 -9.36 11.94 -10.45
CA GLY A 78 -10.24 11.03 -11.18
C GLY A 78 -9.62 9.65 -11.44
N LEU A 79 -10.33 8.82 -12.20
CA LEU A 79 -9.91 7.42 -12.39
C LEU A 79 -8.62 7.29 -13.19
N THR A 80 -8.53 7.95 -14.33
CA THR A 80 -7.40 7.77 -15.26
C THR A 80 -6.11 8.38 -14.72
N TRP A 81 -6.11 9.69 -14.48
CA TRP A 81 -4.95 10.40 -13.98
C TRP A 81 -4.62 10.00 -12.53
N GLY A 82 -5.63 9.80 -11.69
CA GLY A 82 -5.46 9.30 -10.33
C GLY A 82 -4.77 7.94 -10.31
N THR A 83 -5.15 6.99 -11.19
CA THR A 83 -4.47 5.68 -11.27
C THR A 83 -3.01 5.82 -11.69
N LEU A 84 -2.72 6.63 -12.71
CA LEU A 84 -1.34 6.85 -13.18
C LEU A 84 -0.47 7.50 -12.09
N LEU A 85 -0.98 8.53 -11.42
CA LEU A 85 -0.28 9.21 -10.33
C LEU A 85 -0.12 8.29 -9.12
N ASN A 86 -1.14 7.51 -8.78
CA ASN A 86 -1.09 6.53 -7.69
C ASN A 86 -0.04 5.45 -7.93
N LEU A 87 0.03 4.87 -9.13
CA LEU A 87 1.04 3.86 -9.47
C LEU A 87 2.45 4.45 -9.48
N THR A 88 2.61 5.65 -10.02
CA THR A 88 3.90 6.36 -10.05
C THR A 88 4.35 6.71 -8.63
N GLY A 89 3.48 7.35 -7.85
CA GLY A 89 3.75 7.71 -6.46
C GLY A 89 4.02 6.50 -5.57
N PHE A 90 3.25 5.43 -5.75
CA PHE A 90 3.47 4.16 -5.08
C PHE A 90 4.83 3.54 -5.43
N GLY A 91 5.20 3.53 -6.72
CA GLY A 91 6.49 3.03 -7.17
C GLY A 91 7.66 3.81 -6.57
N LEU A 92 7.59 5.14 -6.61
CA LEU A 92 8.58 6.03 -6.00
C LEU A 92 8.68 5.82 -4.49
N GLY A 93 7.55 5.78 -3.80
CA GLY A 93 7.48 5.58 -2.36
C GLY A 93 7.96 4.19 -1.94
N ALA A 94 7.60 3.15 -2.69
CA ALA A 94 8.08 1.79 -2.44
C ALA A 94 9.59 1.69 -2.61
N MET A 95 10.15 2.32 -3.65
CA MET A 95 11.60 2.37 -3.87
C MET A 95 12.30 3.17 -2.78
N ALA A 96 11.77 4.33 -2.40
CA ALA A 96 12.35 5.16 -1.32
C ALA A 96 12.40 4.40 0.01
N SER A 97 11.28 3.76 0.42
CA SER A 97 11.20 2.95 1.64
C SER A 97 12.13 1.72 1.59
N PHE A 98 12.21 1.06 0.44
CA PHE A 98 13.11 -0.06 0.20
C PHE A 98 14.58 0.36 0.34
N MET A 99 14.97 1.50 -0.25
CA MET A 99 16.33 2.04 -0.14
C MET A 99 16.64 2.52 1.28
N ALA A 100 15.70 3.21 1.92
CA ALA A 100 15.83 3.60 3.33
C ALA A 100 16.09 2.38 4.22
N SER A 101 15.33 1.29 4.02
CA SER A 101 15.56 0.05 4.76
C SER A 101 16.94 -0.56 4.47
N ARG A 102 17.32 -0.60 3.21
CA ARG A 102 18.60 -1.21 2.78
C ARG A 102 19.82 -0.49 3.32
N PHE A 103 19.79 0.84 3.33
CA PHE A 103 20.97 1.63 3.70
C PHE A 103 20.95 2.13 5.15
N LEU A 104 19.77 2.41 5.71
CA LEU A 104 19.68 3.00 7.05
C LEU A 104 19.29 1.97 8.13
N VAL A 105 18.47 0.97 7.78
CA VAL A 105 17.90 0.04 8.76
C VAL A 105 18.62 -1.31 8.77
N HIS A 106 19.37 -1.63 7.70
CA HIS A 106 20.03 -2.95 7.54
C HIS A 106 20.89 -3.34 8.74
N ASP A 107 21.76 -2.46 9.23
CA ASP A 107 22.67 -2.76 10.33
C ASP A 107 21.94 -2.88 11.67
N LEU A 108 20.87 -2.08 11.85
CA LEU A 108 19.98 -2.20 13.01
C LEU A 108 19.21 -3.52 12.96
N ALA A 109 18.64 -3.87 11.81
CA ALA A 109 17.93 -5.12 11.62
C ALA A 109 18.83 -6.35 11.88
N ALA A 110 20.07 -6.32 11.42
CA ALA A 110 21.04 -7.37 11.68
C ALA A 110 21.34 -7.60 13.18
N ARG A 111 21.18 -6.57 14.01
CA ARG A 111 21.36 -6.65 15.48
C ARG A 111 20.16 -7.23 16.21
N TYR A 112 18.93 -6.92 15.74
CA TYR A 112 17.69 -7.27 16.44
C TYR A 112 16.97 -8.49 15.86
N ILE A 113 17.23 -8.84 14.60
CA ILE A 113 16.62 -10.02 13.96
C ILE A 113 17.52 -11.25 14.25
N PRO A 114 16.94 -12.39 14.67
CA PRO A 114 17.69 -13.62 14.83
C PRO A 114 18.47 -13.96 13.55
N ARG A 115 19.75 -14.29 13.70
CA ARG A 115 20.69 -14.51 12.58
C ARG A 115 20.17 -15.52 11.55
N SER A 116 19.48 -16.58 11.99
CA SER A 116 18.88 -17.59 11.11
C SER A 116 17.76 -17.02 10.22
N VAL A 117 16.96 -16.08 10.76
CA VAL A 117 15.90 -15.40 10.00
C VAL A 117 16.50 -14.42 9.02
N PHE A 118 17.48 -13.64 9.46
CA PHE A 118 18.18 -12.66 8.63
C PHE A 118 18.88 -13.33 7.44
N LEU A 119 19.57 -14.45 7.64
CA LEU A 119 20.22 -15.21 6.57
C LEU A 119 19.20 -15.74 5.54
N ARG A 120 18.07 -16.27 6.00
CA ARG A 120 16.98 -16.71 5.09
C ARG A 120 16.40 -15.55 4.26
N MET A 121 16.32 -14.36 4.83
CA MET A 121 15.90 -13.16 4.07
C MET A 121 16.92 -12.82 2.98
N GLN A 122 18.21 -13.01 3.24
CA GLN A 122 19.28 -12.81 2.25
C GLN A 122 19.26 -13.86 1.13
N GLU A 123 18.79 -15.09 1.40
CA GLU A 123 18.67 -16.17 0.41
C GLU A 123 17.46 -15.99 -0.52
N THR A 124 16.57 -15.02 -0.27
CA THR A 124 15.36 -14.75 -1.06
C THR A 124 15.64 -14.32 -2.50
N HIS A 125 16.91 -14.20 -2.87
CA HIS A 125 17.38 -13.77 -4.19
C HIS A 125 16.79 -14.58 -5.37
N ARG A 126 16.61 -15.90 -5.24
CA ARG A 126 16.16 -16.77 -6.35
C ARG A 126 14.69 -16.59 -6.73
N HIS A 127 13.84 -16.09 -5.83
CA HIS A 127 12.39 -15.99 -6.00
C HIS A 127 11.90 -14.55 -5.79
N GLY A 128 12.71 -13.55 -6.14
CA GLY A 128 12.45 -12.15 -5.78
C GLY A 128 11.10 -11.64 -6.28
N TRP A 129 10.85 -11.67 -7.60
CA TRP A 129 9.60 -11.11 -8.13
C TRP A 129 8.34 -11.92 -7.79
N PRO A 130 8.33 -13.29 -7.76
CA PRO A 130 7.14 -14.03 -7.38
C PRO A 130 6.75 -13.80 -5.92
N LEU A 131 7.72 -13.66 -5.03
CA LEU A 131 7.45 -13.34 -3.64
C LEU A 131 6.78 -11.97 -3.52
N VAL A 132 7.32 -10.94 -4.20
CA VAL A 132 6.72 -9.61 -4.21
C VAL A 132 5.30 -9.67 -4.81
N ALA A 133 5.10 -10.40 -5.90
CA ALA A 133 3.81 -10.59 -6.54
C ALA A 133 2.76 -11.14 -5.56
N VAL A 134 3.07 -12.25 -4.90
CA VAL A 134 2.17 -12.86 -3.91
C VAL A 134 1.86 -11.90 -2.77
N LEU A 135 2.87 -11.22 -2.22
CA LEU A 135 2.68 -10.28 -1.11
C LEU A 135 1.80 -9.09 -1.52
N ARG A 136 1.92 -8.59 -2.77
CA ARG A 136 1.11 -7.46 -3.28
C ARG A 136 -0.33 -7.88 -3.59
N LEU A 137 -0.51 -9.01 -4.27
CA LEU A 137 -1.82 -9.50 -4.67
C LEU A 137 -2.67 -9.97 -3.49
N THR A 138 -2.06 -10.51 -2.45
CA THR A 138 -2.81 -10.97 -1.27
C THR A 138 -3.34 -9.84 -0.41
N GLY A 139 -2.75 -8.62 -0.48
CA GLY A 139 -3.20 -7.45 0.28
C GLY A 139 -3.21 -7.61 1.81
N ILE A 140 -2.65 -8.71 2.34
CA ILE A 140 -2.73 -9.08 3.77
C ILE A 140 -1.74 -8.25 4.60
N ILE A 141 -0.58 -7.98 4.02
CA ILE A 141 0.50 -7.25 4.69
C ILE A 141 0.48 -5.81 4.20
N PRO A 142 0.48 -4.83 5.11
CA PRO A 142 0.58 -3.42 4.73
C PRO A 142 1.78 -3.20 3.80
N SER A 143 1.55 -2.48 2.70
CA SER A 143 2.56 -2.25 1.65
C SER A 143 3.87 -1.69 2.18
N VAL A 144 3.80 -0.85 3.20
CA VAL A 144 4.95 -0.26 3.86
C VAL A 144 5.85 -1.33 4.49
N LEU A 145 5.25 -2.29 5.20
CA LEU A 145 6.01 -3.40 5.81
C LEU A 145 6.69 -4.27 4.74
N ILE A 146 6.03 -4.47 3.60
CA ILE A 146 6.62 -5.19 2.46
C ILE A 146 7.83 -4.42 1.93
N ASN A 147 7.72 -3.09 1.76
CA ASN A 147 8.79 -2.25 1.26
C ASN A 147 10.04 -2.37 2.13
N TYR A 148 9.86 -2.19 3.45
CA TYR A 148 10.97 -2.28 4.41
C TYR A 148 11.53 -3.70 4.51
N ALA A 149 10.68 -4.72 4.57
CA ALA A 149 11.13 -6.11 4.64
C ALA A 149 11.94 -6.52 3.39
N MET A 150 11.46 -6.13 2.19
CA MET A 150 12.17 -6.43 0.94
C MET A 150 13.51 -5.68 0.82
N GLY A 151 13.63 -4.49 1.40
CA GLY A 151 14.89 -3.75 1.49
C GLY A 151 15.99 -4.51 2.25
N LEU A 152 15.63 -5.33 3.25
CA LEU A 152 16.55 -6.16 4.01
C LEU A 152 16.95 -7.47 3.29
N THR A 153 16.31 -7.80 2.16
CA THR A 153 16.64 -8.99 1.35
C THR A 153 17.68 -8.67 0.29
N SER A 154 18.23 -9.70 -0.36
CA SER A 154 19.18 -9.54 -1.47
C SER A 154 18.50 -9.27 -2.84
N ILE A 155 17.20 -9.00 -2.85
CA ILE A 155 16.44 -8.73 -4.09
C ILE A 155 16.98 -7.48 -4.80
N LYS A 156 17.09 -7.52 -6.14
CA LYS A 156 17.53 -6.36 -6.92
C LYS A 156 16.50 -5.23 -6.86
N PRO A 157 16.91 -3.96 -6.68
CA PRO A 157 15.99 -2.82 -6.59
C PRO A 157 15.00 -2.74 -7.76
N MET A 158 15.47 -2.91 -9.00
CA MET A 158 14.63 -2.85 -10.19
C MET A 158 13.64 -4.02 -10.27
N THR A 159 14.02 -5.21 -9.83
CA THR A 159 13.11 -6.36 -9.73
C THR A 159 12.00 -6.08 -8.72
N PHE A 160 12.35 -5.52 -7.56
CA PHE A 160 11.38 -5.10 -6.56
C PHE A 160 10.45 -3.99 -7.08
N PHE A 161 11.00 -2.97 -7.74
CA PHE A 161 10.24 -1.84 -8.29
C PHE A 161 9.18 -2.31 -9.27
N TRP A 162 9.59 -3.00 -10.34
CA TRP A 162 8.66 -3.43 -11.38
C TRP A 162 7.64 -4.45 -10.88
N ALA A 163 8.07 -5.41 -10.07
CA ALA A 163 7.13 -6.34 -9.45
C ALA A 163 6.12 -5.61 -8.56
N SER A 164 6.57 -4.62 -7.77
CA SER A 164 5.69 -3.83 -6.92
C SER A 164 4.66 -3.03 -7.72
N VAL A 165 5.08 -2.33 -8.76
CA VAL A 165 4.17 -1.51 -9.60
C VAL A 165 3.17 -2.41 -10.31
N ILE A 166 3.65 -3.45 -11.03
CA ILE A 166 2.79 -4.32 -11.84
C ILE A 166 1.74 -5.04 -10.98
N PHE A 167 2.15 -5.65 -9.88
CA PHE A 167 1.24 -6.43 -9.05
C PHE A 167 0.39 -5.58 -8.08
N THR A 168 0.62 -4.26 -8.02
CA THR A 168 -0.26 -3.32 -7.31
C THR A 168 -1.35 -2.75 -8.22
N ILE A 169 -1.26 -2.89 -9.55
CA ILE A 169 -2.25 -2.33 -10.51
C ILE A 169 -3.70 -2.67 -10.12
N PRO A 170 -4.09 -3.93 -9.87
CA PRO A 170 -5.48 -4.24 -9.54
C PRO A 170 -5.96 -3.50 -8.28
N ASN A 171 -5.11 -3.46 -7.25
CA ASN A 171 -5.44 -2.80 -6.00
C ASN A 171 -5.49 -1.27 -6.15
N ALA A 172 -4.58 -0.70 -6.94
CA ALA A 172 -4.57 0.74 -7.25
C ALA A 172 -5.84 1.16 -7.99
N LEU A 173 -6.28 0.39 -9.00
CA LEU A 173 -7.51 0.67 -9.73
C LEU A 173 -8.73 0.68 -8.81
N ILE A 174 -8.86 -0.30 -7.92
CA ILE A 174 -9.98 -0.42 -6.99
C ILE A 174 -9.99 0.75 -6.00
N LEU A 175 -8.85 1.08 -5.41
CA LEU A 175 -8.76 2.17 -4.45
C LEU A 175 -8.94 3.54 -5.11
N THR A 176 -8.41 3.73 -6.32
CA THR A 176 -8.65 4.93 -7.10
C THR A 176 -10.13 5.09 -7.44
N TYR A 177 -10.79 4.01 -7.90
CA TYR A 177 -12.23 4.02 -8.15
C TYR A 177 -13.03 4.32 -6.88
N ALA A 178 -12.64 3.77 -5.73
CA ALA A 178 -13.27 4.09 -4.46
C ALA A 178 -13.10 5.57 -4.06
N GLY A 179 -11.97 6.19 -4.43
CA GLY A 179 -11.75 7.62 -4.26
C GLY A 179 -12.70 8.46 -5.13
N VAL A 180 -12.84 8.11 -6.42
CA VAL A 180 -13.78 8.75 -7.35
C VAL A 180 -15.23 8.61 -6.85
N ALA A 181 -15.63 7.40 -6.44
CA ALA A 181 -16.96 7.16 -5.90
C ALA A 181 -17.23 7.98 -4.62
N GLY A 182 -16.20 8.25 -3.83
CA GLY A 182 -16.28 9.14 -2.67
C GLY A 182 -16.53 10.60 -3.04
N GLU A 183 -15.92 11.10 -4.13
CA GLU A 183 -16.17 12.42 -4.69
C GLU A 183 -17.61 12.53 -5.21
N GLU A 184 -18.04 11.59 -6.06
CA GLU A 184 -19.39 11.55 -6.63
C GLU A 184 -20.45 11.48 -5.54
N PHE A 185 -20.24 10.71 -4.47
CA PHE A 185 -21.15 10.66 -3.32
C PHE A 185 -21.24 12.02 -2.60
N GLN A 186 -20.15 12.73 -2.47
CA GLN A 186 -20.16 14.05 -1.83
C GLN A 186 -20.89 15.11 -2.67
N GLU A 187 -20.79 15.02 -3.99
CA GLU A 187 -21.45 15.98 -4.90
C GLU A 187 -22.94 15.66 -5.15
N SER A 188 -23.29 14.39 -5.37
CA SER A 188 -24.61 13.96 -5.81
C SER A 188 -25.46 13.27 -4.72
N GLY A 189 -24.83 12.80 -3.65
CA GLY A 189 -25.46 11.94 -2.65
C GLY A 189 -25.72 10.51 -3.14
N ASP A 190 -25.26 10.14 -4.34
CA ASP A 190 -25.48 8.79 -4.89
C ASP A 190 -24.59 7.75 -4.22
N MET A 191 -25.20 6.81 -3.52
CA MET A 191 -24.50 5.72 -2.85
C MET A 191 -24.15 4.54 -3.78
N GLY A 192 -24.64 4.51 -5.01
CA GLY A 192 -24.48 3.36 -5.90
C GLY A 192 -23.03 3.01 -6.16
N ASN A 193 -22.24 3.99 -6.61
CA ASN A 193 -20.81 3.81 -6.89
C ASN A 193 -19.99 3.55 -5.63
N LEU A 194 -20.35 4.15 -4.51
CA LEU A 194 -19.70 3.90 -3.22
C LEU A 194 -19.93 2.45 -2.74
N LEU A 195 -21.14 1.93 -2.87
CA LEU A 195 -21.46 0.54 -2.53
C LEU A 195 -20.72 -0.45 -3.44
N LEU A 196 -20.62 -0.14 -4.75
CA LEU A 196 -19.81 -0.94 -5.68
C LEU A 196 -18.33 -0.96 -5.28
N ALA A 197 -17.76 0.19 -4.93
CA ALA A 197 -16.36 0.27 -4.47
C ALA A 197 -16.13 -0.57 -3.21
N VAL A 198 -17.01 -0.49 -2.23
CA VAL A 198 -16.95 -1.29 -0.99
C VAL A 198 -17.07 -2.79 -1.31
N ALA A 199 -17.99 -3.17 -2.21
CA ALA A 199 -18.15 -4.56 -2.65
C ALA A 199 -16.88 -5.08 -3.34
N PHE A 200 -16.23 -4.29 -4.19
CA PHE A 200 -14.95 -4.64 -4.83
C PHE A 200 -13.82 -4.83 -3.82
N ILE A 201 -13.68 -3.94 -2.85
CA ILE A 201 -12.70 -4.07 -1.76
C ILE A 201 -12.96 -5.35 -0.96
N GLY A 202 -14.22 -5.62 -0.63
CA GLY A 202 -14.64 -6.84 0.06
C GLY A 202 -14.32 -8.11 -0.76
N PHE A 203 -14.62 -8.10 -2.05
CA PHE A 203 -14.33 -9.21 -2.96
C PHE A 203 -12.83 -9.50 -3.06
N MET A 204 -11.99 -8.49 -3.22
CA MET A 204 -10.52 -8.66 -3.28
C MET A 204 -9.95 -9.18 -1.96
N SER A 205 -10.46 -8.69 -0.84
CA SER A 205 -10.09 -9.18 0.49
C SER A 205 -10.47 -10.66 0.66
N PHE A 206 -11.65 -11.06 0.18
CA PHE A 206 -12.14 -12.43 0.20
C PHE A 206 -11.35 -13.35 -0.74
N ALA A 207 -11.06 -12.89 -1.96
CA ALA A 207 -10.23 -13.61 -2.93
C ALA A 207 -8.81 -13.85 -2.38
N GLY A 208 -8.20 -12.83 -1.76
CA GLY A 208 -6.92 -12.96 -1.07
C GLY A 208 -6.96 -13.97 0.08
N TRP A 209 -8.07 -14.02 0.83
CA TRP A 209 -8.28 -15.01 1.88
C TRP A 209 -8.41 -16.44 1.32
N LEU A 210 -9.15 -16.64 0.21
CA LEU A 210 -9.27 -17.94 -0.46
C LEU A 210 -7.94 -18.45 -1.00
N LEU A 211 -7.16 -17.59 -1.66
CA LEU A 211 -5.82 -17.94 -2.16
C LEU A 211 -4.91 -18.39 -1.01
N ARG A 212 -4.96 -17.69 0.12
CA ARG A 212 -4.22 -18.08 1.32
C ARG A 212 -4.63 -19.45 1.85
N LYS A 213 -5.94 -19.76 1.87
CA LYS A 213 -6.43 -21.06 2.32
C LYS A 213 -5.92 -22.20 1.41
N LYS A 214 -5.88 -21.98 0.10
CA LYS A 214 -5.35 -22.97 -0.87
C LYS A 214 -3.84 -23.17 -0.75
N LEU A 215 -3.07 -22.08 -0.57
CA LEU A 215 -1.61 -22.16 -0.44
C LEU A 215 -1.15 -22.71 0.91
N GLY A 216 -1.95 -22.52 1.97
CA GLY A 216 -1.65 -23.04 3.31
C GLY A 216 -1.97 -24.53 3.49
N THR A 217 -2.74 -25.16 2.59
CA THR A 217 -3.10 -26.59 2.64
C THR A 217 -2.16 -27.49 1.86
N SER A 218 -1.20 -26.93 1.10
CA SER A 218 -0.24 -27.73 0.30
C SER A 218 1.08 -28.04 1.03
N THR A 219 1.18 -27.77 2.34
CA THR A 219 2.39 -28.00 3.17
C THR A 219 2.14 -29.01 4.31
N ASN A 220 1.24 -29.96 4.11
CA ASN A 220 1.17 -31.17 4.96
C ASN A 220 1.59 -32.39 4.15
#